data_a2fb63522eb96db2aa8e3fafb8ba9381
#
_entry.id   a2fb63522eb96db2aa8e3fafb8ba9381
#
_cell.length_a   1.000
_cell.length_b   1.000
_cell.length_c   1.000
_cell.angle_alpha   90.00
_cell.angle_beta   90.00
_cell.angle_gamma   90.00
#
_symmetry.space_group_name_H-M   'P 1'
#
loop_
_entity.id
_entity.type
_entity.pdbx_description
1 polymer ?
#
loop_
_entity_poly.entity_id
_entity_poly.type
_entity_poly.pdbx_seq_one_letter_code
_entity_poly.pdbx_strand_id
1 'polypeptide(L)'
;MIYLIYGVTASGKTSVGKLLSRKLKVPFYDADDFHPSSNIEKMKNGIPLNDSDRRPWLKTLRRNIESWNKDGSAILACSALRESYRSLLMADMKIPMQFILLQCPISILKQRLESRKDHFFSPALLDSQVQTLEVPDYGIKVDSNSELEELVKLIVKKVSKTNEIGVIGMGKMGKNLSLNLSSKGFSVSVYNREIKGEEESIAADFAKTNKEFNLIPFNTLPEFIRSLASPRKVFLMINSGHPTDEVLTQLMMLLDPGDIIVDLGNSYFIDTKRRSKFLAQKKIHFLGIGISGGHHGARNGASFMASGDKNVYQMISPVIEKISALDGNEKPCSSYLGSDGAGHFVKTVHNGIEYGEMQLISEIYHLMRFHLDMKIDKISNVFKKWNKSDVSNYLLEITSKILETKIDGVHIIDLIDDKAENKGTGAWGVINSIEIGVPFDTLTSSLMFRYLSSMSDERKIASNTYQINSNKGTIDLKIIKDAYSAARIINHGLGFNLLQKASIKYKWNLNLSEISRIWTNGCIIRSKLMNDWIGILSKKSLKHPLLHEKIVKKLKKLLPSLSEVVSIAIKLNCGFPVHSSSLNFFLSLPINHCHR
;
A
#
# COMPACT_ATOMS: atom_id res chain seq x y z
N MET A 1 4.37 -23.74 16.88
CA MET A 1 3.37 -24.18 15.87
C MET A 1 3.06 -25.66 16.03
N ILE A 2 1.80 -26.04 16.21
CA ILE A 2 1.38 -27.45 16.30
C ILE A 2 0.72 -27.89 15.01
N TYR A 3 1.23 -28.95 14.40
CA TYR A 3 0.64 -29.58 13.21
C TYR A 3 -0.23 -30.76 13.66
N LEU A 4 -1.55 -30.60 13.63
CA LEU A 4 -2.50 -31.66 13.98
C LEU A 4 -2.90 -32.43 12.72
N ILE A 5 -2.38 -33.67 12.60
CA ILE A 5 -2.76 -34.61 11.54
C ILE A 5 -3.92 -35.46 12.06
N TYR A 6 -5.08 -35.37 11.42
CA TYR A 6 -6.27 -36.07 11.88
C TYR A 6 -7.05 -36.76 10.75
N GLY A 7 -7.94 -37.64 11.13
CA GLY A 7 -8.74 -38.46 10.24
C GLY A 7 -9.09 -39.81 10.89
N VAL A 8 -9.85 -40.62 10.17
CA VAL A 8 -10.31 -41.93 10.65
C VAL A 8 -9.16 -42.92 10.78
N THR A 9 -9.43 -44.08 11.43
CA THR A 9 -8.44 -45.16 11.51
C THR A 9 -7.99 -45.60 10.12
N ALA A 10 -6.78 -46.13 9.98
CA ALA A 10 -6.14 -46.53 8.69
C ALA A 10 -5.95 -45.40 7.65
N SER A 11 -6.26 -44.12 7.96
CA SER A 11 -6.00 -42.99 7.03
C SER A 11 -4.51 -42.66 6.87
N GLY A 12 -3.60 -43.28 7.64
CA GLY A 12 -2.15 -43.08 7.53
C GLY A 12 -1.54 -41.98 8.42
N LYS A 13 -2.27 -41.51 9.43
CA LYS A 13 -1.83 -40.41 10.35
C LYS A 13 -0.42 -40.60 10.91
N THR A 14 -0.13 -41.75 11.48
CA THR A 14 1.17 -42.06 12.11
C THR A 14 2.30 -42.10 11.09
N SER A 15 2.09 -42.72 9.91
CA SER A 15 3.09 -42.80 8.83
C SER A 15 3.40 -41.43 8.25
N VAL A 16 2.36 -40.65 7.95
CA VAL A 16 2.47 -39.26 7.46
C VAL A 16 3.14 -38.40 8.54
N GLY A 17 2.74 -38.52 9.80
CA GLY A 17 3.29 -37.75 10.90
C GLY A 17 4.78 -37.99 11.12
N LYS A 18 5.22 -39.24 11.11
CA LYS A 18 6.64 -39.62 11.24
C LYS A 18 7.50 -39.10 10.07
N LEU A 19 6.99 -39.22 8.83
CA LEU A 19 7.74 -38.75 7.68
C LEU A 19 7.77 -37.21 7.62
N LEU A 20 6.64 -36.54 7.94
CA LEU A 20 6.56 -35.09 8.03
C LEU A 20 7.49 -34.54 9.11
N SER A 21 7.60 -35.23 10.27
CA SER A 21 8.54 -34.91 11.34
C SER A 21 9.99 -34.87 10.85
N ARG A 22 10.40 -35.86 10.09
CA ARG A 22 11.75 -35.90 9.51
C ARG A 22 11.99 -34.76 8.52
N LYS A 23 11.02 -34.46 7.66
CA LYS A 23 11.12 -33.40 6.64
C LYS A 23 11.14 -32.00 7.25
N LEU A 24 10.32 -31.74 8.27
CA LEU A 24 10.26 -30.45 8.95
C LEU A 24 11.24 -30.31 10.13
N LYS A 25 11.91 -31.41 10.55
CA LYS A 25 12.78 -31.49 11.74
C LYS A 25 12.05 -31.06 13.03
N VAL A 26 10.82 -31.56 13.20
CA VAL A 26 9.93 -31.24 14.31
C VAL A 26 9.52 -32.52 15.04
N PRO A 27 9.47 -32.55 16.39
CA PRO A 27 9.06 -33.75 17.16
C PRO A 27 7.68 -34.27 16.74
N PHE A 28 7.54 -35.59 16.72
CA PHE A 28 6.28 -36.30 16.44
C PHE A 28 5.74 -36.96 17.68
N TYR A 29 4.44 -36.83 17.91
CA TYR A 29 3.68 -37.49 18.99
C TYR A 29 2.45 -38.16 18.40
N ASP A 30 2.12 -39.36 18.90
CA ASP A 30 0.87 -40.06 18.59
C ASP A 30 -0.10 -39.88 19.76
N ALA A 31 -1.30 -39.40 19.49
CA ALA A 31 -2.31 -39.18 20.53
C ALA A 31 -2.76 -40.48 21.22
N ASP A 32 -2.60 -41.60 20.51
CA ASP A 32 -2.98 -42.92 21.04
C ASP A 32 -2.09 -43.34 22.25
N ASP A 33 -0.85 -42.83 22.32
CA ASP A 33 0.09 -43.07 23.45
C ASP A 33 -0.38 -42.41 24.75
N PHE A 34 -1.34 -41.50 24.71
CA PHE A 34 -1.83 -40.76 25.88
C PHE A 34 -3.21 -41.19 26.36
N HIS A 35 -3.75 -42.31 25.86
CA HIS A 35 -5.02 -42.85 26.35
C HIS A 35 -4.89 -43.44 27.76
N PRO A 36 -5.88 -43.19 28.66
CA PRO A 36 -5.98 -43.91 29.91
C PRO A 36 -6.11 -45.40 29.68
N SER A 37 -5.63 -46.23 30.64
CA SER A 37 -5.68 -47.69 30.55
C SER A 37 -7.10 -48.22 30.33
N SER A 38 -8.11 -47.60 30.93
CA SER A 38 -9.52 -47.94 30.74
C SER A 38 -10.01 -47.77 29.30
N ASN A 39 -9.50 -46.74 28.57
CA ASN A 39 -9.83 -46.52 27.17
C ASN A 39 -9.15 -47.56 26.28
N ILE A 40 -7.89 -47.91 26.60
CA ILE A 40 -7.13 -48.93 25.89
C ILE A 40 -7.83 -50.30 26.00
N GLU A 41 -8.34 -50.62 27.17
CA GLU A 41 -9.06 -51.88 27.41
C GLU A 41 -10.38 -51.94 26.62
N LYS A 42 -11.18 -50.86 26.63
CA LYS A 42 -12.39 -50.76 25.80
C LYS A 42 -12.08 -50.95 24.31
N MET A 43 -11.06 -50.27 23.81
CA MET A 43 -10.67 -50.37 22.40
C MET A 43 -10.20 -51.78 22.02
N LYS A 44 -9.44 -52.45 22.90
CA LYS A 44 -9.04 -53.86 22.70
C LYS A 44 -10.24 -54.81 22.61
N ASN A 45 -11.28 -54.51 23.36
CA ASN A 45 -12.53 -55.34 23.38
C ASN A 45 -13.51 -54.90 22.27
N GLY A 46 -13.11 -54.05 21.33
CA GLY A 46 -13.95 -53.57 20.21
C GLY A 46 -15.08 -52.63 20.64
N ILE A 47 -15.02 -52.06 21.86
CA ILE A 47 -16.06 -51.18 22.40
C ILE A 47 -15.73 -49.72 21.99
N PRO A 48 -16.62 -49.02 21.27
CA PRO A 48 -16.40 -47.60 20.92
C PRO A 48 -16.32 -46.70 22.14
N LEU A 49 -15.36 -45.78 22.14
CA LEU A 49 -15.28 -44.75 23.17
C LEU A 49 -16.39 -43.73 22.98
N ASN A 50 -17.06 -43.35 24.06
CA ASN A 50 -18.00 -42.22 24.08
C ASN A 50 -17.33 -40.90 24.46
N ASP A 51 -18.08 -39.79 24.51
CA ASP A 51 -17.54 -38.45 24.79
C ASP A 51 -16.99 -38.34 26.24
N SER A 52 -17.57 -39.03 27.18
CA SER A 52 -17.06 -39.06 28.57
C SER A 52 -15.72 -39.81 28.69
N ASP A 53 -15.50 -40.87 27.91
CA ASP A 53 -14.23 -41.59 27.82
C ASP A 53 -13.12 -40.72 27.22
N ARG A 54 -13.47 -39.93 26.20
CA ARG A 54 -12.49 -39.09 25.47
C ARG A 54 -12.11 -37.82 26.22
N ARG A 55 -12.97 -37.28 27.06
CA ARG A 55 -12.76 -35.99 27.71
C ARG A 55 -11.49 -35.91 28.58
N PRO A 56 -11.15 -36.91 29.42
CA PRO A 56 -9.88 -36.92 30.15
C PRO A 56 -8.65 -36.97 29.23
N TRP A 57 -8.70 -37.79 28.18
CA TRP A 57 -7.65 -37.93 27.16
C TRP A 57 -7.42 -36.62 26.40
N LEU A 58 -8.46 -35.96 25.92
CA LEU A 58 -8.36 -34.65 25.26
C LEU A 58 -7.77 -33.57 26.15
N LYS A 59 -8.12 -33.58 27.46
CA LYS A 59 -7.51 -32.67 28.46
C LYS A 59 -6.01 -32.91 28.63
N THR A 60 -5.58 -34.17 28.62
CA THR A 60 -4.16 -34.54 28.70
C THR A 60 -3.42 -34.06 27.44
N LEU A 61 -3.96 -34.33 26.27
CA LEU A 61 -3.39 -33.83 25.00
C LEU A 61 -3.27 -32.31 24.97
N ARG A 62 -4.28 -31.60 25.46
CA ARG A 62 -4.25 -30.14 25.55
C ARG A 62 -3.07 -29.64 26.40
N ARG A 63 -2.84 -30.22 27.60
CA ARG A 63 -1.70 -29.84 28.44
C ARG A 63 -0.36 -30.12 27.75
N ASN A 64 -0.25 -31.25 27.07
CA ASN A 64 0.95 -31.58 26.29
C ASN A 64 1.18 -30.63 25.13
N ILE A 65 0.14 -30.22 24.40
CA ILE A 65 0.19 -29.22 23.36
C ILE A 65 0.74 -27.88 23.89
N GLU A 66 0.30 -27.45 25.07
CA GLU A 66 0.83 -26.26 25.74
C GLU A 66 2.33 -26.37 26.03
N SER A 67 2.77 -27.51 26.51
CA SER A 67 4.20 -27.78 26.77
C SER A 67 5.00 -27.81 25.48
N TRP A 68 4.59 -28.62 24.51
CA TRP A 68 5.31 -28.75 23.23
C TRP A 68 5.44 -27.43 22.47
N ASN A 69 4.42 -26.55 22.55
CA ASN A 69 4.49 -25.25 21.93
C ASN A 69 5.51 -24.31 22.61
N LYS A 70 5.77 -24.47 23.91
CA LYS A 70 6.84 -23.73 24.61
C LYS A 70 8.22 -24.15 24.14
N ASP A 71 8.39 -25.44 23.82
CA ASP A 71 9.65 -26.02 23.38
C ASP A 71 9.88 -25.82 21.86
N GLY A 72 8.88 -25.27 21.14
CA GLY A 72 8.95 -25.01 19.69
C GLY A 72 7.73 -25.48 18.92
N SER A 73 7.96 -26.21 17.82
CA SER A 73 6.89 -26.80 17.01
C SER A 73 6.78 -28.30 17.29
N ALA A 74 5.56 -28.86 17.14
CA ALA A 74 5.31 -30.29 17.28
C ALA A 74 4.28 -30.80 16.23
N ILE A 75 4.38 -32.08 15.89
CA ILE A 75 3.41 -32.78 15.07
C ILE A 75 2.64 -33.74 15.95
N LEU A 76 1.32 -33.68 15.93
CA LEU A 76 0.42 -34.57 16.68
C LEU A 76 -0.47 -35.32 15.70
N ALA A 77 -0.39 -36.67 15.69
CA ALA A 77 -1.37 -37.50 15.04
C ALA A 77 -2.52 -37.79 16.03
N CYS A 78 -3.76 -37.48 15.66
CA CYS A 78 -4.93 -37.64 16.54
C CYS A 78 -6.18 -37.96 15.70
N SER A 79 -7.13 -38.71 16.23
CA SER A 79 -8.40 -38.95 15.52
C SER A 79 -9.22 -37.67 15.39
N ALA A 80 -9.41 -36.90 16.44
CA ALA A 80 -10.06 -35.56 16.50
C ALA A 80 -11.25 -35.35 15.52
N LEU A 81 -12.16 -36.33 15.41
CA LEU A 81 -13.15 -36.45 14.34
C LEU A 81 -14.25 -35.38 14.40
N ARG A 82 -14.65 -34.93 15.60
CA ARG A 82 -15.68 -33.90 15.79
C ARG A 82 -15.06 -32.51 15.97
N GLU A 83 -15.79 -31.48 15.55
CA GLU A 83 -15.42 -30.09 15.79
C GLU A 83 -15.28 -29.77 17.29
N SER A 84 -16.17 -30.35 18.11
CA SER A 84 -16.10 -30.20 19.56
C SER A 84 -14.78 -30.68 20.17
N TYR A 85 -14.18 -31.75 19.61
CA TYR A 85 -12.88 -32.26 20.04
C TYR A 85 -11.74 -31.34 19.63
N ARG A 86 -11.77 -30.85 18.38
CA ARG A 86 -10.79 -29.88 17.86
C ARG A 86 -10.84 -28.56 18.64
N SER A 87 -12.04 -28.08 18.91
CA SER A 87 -12.26 -26.89 19.76
C SER A 87 -11.73 -27.10 21.18
N LEU A 88 -11.89 -28.29 21.77
CA LEU A 88 -11.37 -28.60 23.11
C LEU A 88 -9.84 -28.62 23.16
N LEU A 89 -9.18 -29.06 22.08
CA LEU A 89 -7.73 -29.01 21.95
C LEU A 89 -7.21 -27.58 21.79
N MET A 90 -8.02 -26.67 21.27
CA MET A 90 -7.67 -25.25 21.07
C MET A 90 -8.10 -24.32 22.21
N ALA A 91 -9.10 -24.72 23.02
CA ALA A 91 -9.80 -23.83 23.95
C ALA A 91 -8.84 -23.00 24.83
N ASP A 92 -9.08 -21.69 24.89
CA ASP A 92 -8.32 -20.68 25.66
C ASP A 92 -6.82 -20.56 25.31
N MET A 93 -6.32 -21.25 24.28
CA MET A 93 -4.92 -21.21 23.90
C MET A 93 -4.68 -20.30 22.70
N LYS A 94 -3.75 -19.34 22.85
CA LYS A 94 -3.21 -18.56 21.73
C LYS A 94 -2.11 -19.34 20.95
N ILE A 95 -2.23 -20.67 20.88
CA ILE A 95 -1.25 -21.55 20.23
C ILE A 95 -1.59 -21.67 18.75
N PRO A 96 -0.68 -21.36 17.83
CA PRO A 96 -0.91 -21.56 16.41
C PRO A 96 -0.98 -23.05 16.08
N MET A 97 -2.14 -23.51 15.57
CA MET A 97 -2.37 -24.89 15.14
C MET A 97 -2.69 -24.97 13.64
N GLN A 98 -1.99 -25.86 12.94
CA GLN A 98 -2.26 -26.19 11.54
C GLN A 98 -2.96 -27.54 11.47
N PHE A 99 -4.21 -27.53 11.05
CA PHE A 99 -5.02 -28.75 10.88
C PHE A 99 -4.76 -29.39 9.53
N ILE A 100 -4.50 -30.71 9.52
CA ILE A 100 -4.24 -31.51 8.31
C ILE A 100 -5.16 -32.73 8.34
N LEU A 101 -6.23 -32.68 7.56
CA LEU A 101 -7.18 -33.78 7.42
C LEU A 101 -6.70 -34.75 6.34
N LEU A 102 -6.52 -36.03 6.72
CA LEU A 102 -6.29 -37.12 5.79
C LEU A 102 -7.62 -37.74 5.39
N GLN A 103 -8.02 -37.53 4.13
CA GLN A 103 -9.20 -38.15 3.53
C GLN A 103 -8.79 -39.39 2.73
N CYS A 104 -9.57 -40.47 2.81
CA CYS A 104 -9.32 -41.68 2.09
C CYS A 104 -10.65 -42.37 1.77
N PRO A 105 -10.82 -42.96 0.58
CA PRO A 105 -11.99 -43.77 0.25
C PRO A 105 -12.17 -44.93 1.22
N ILE A 106 -13.41 -45.22 1.63
CA ILE A 106 -13.74 -46.29 2.60
C ILE A 106 -13.21 -47.64 2.17
N SER A 107 -13.28 -47.96 0.88
CA SER A 107 -12.75 -49.21 0.29
C SER A 107 -11.26 -49.40 0.59
N ILE A 108 -10.47 -48.35 0.43
CA ILE A 108 -9.02 -48.36 0.71
C ILE A 108 -8.75 -48.48 2.19
N LEU A 109 -9.56 -47.82 3.03
CA LEU A 109 -9.43 -47.92 4.50
C LEU A 109 -9.67 -49.33 4.98
N LYS A 110 -10.70 -50.02 4.44
CA LYS A 110 -11.00 -51.46 4.75
C LYS A 110 -9.84 -52.35 4.32
N GLN A 111 -9.34 -52.20 3.11
CA GLN A 111 -8.19 -52.99 2.59
C GLN A 111 -6.93 -52.78 3.47
N ARG A 112 -6.65 -51.56 3.93
CA ARG A 112 -5.52 -51.24 4.81
C ARG A 112 -5.70 -51.85 6.20
N LEU A 113 -6.93 -51.95 6.71
CA LEU A 113 -7.20 -52.62 8.00
C LEU A 113 -7.00 -54.10 7.94
N GLU A 114 -7.46 -54.76 6.88
CA GLU A 114 -7.31 -56.20 6.66
C GLU A 114 -5.83 -56.63 6.51
N SER A 115 -4.99 -55.76 5.95
CA SER A 115 -3.55 -56.03 5.75
C SER A 115 -2.69 -55.86 7.01
N ARG A 116 -3.22 -55.32 8.12
CA ARG A 116 -2.49 -55.07 9.40
C ARG A 116 -2.56 -56.27 10.32
N LYS A 117 -1.41 -56.88 10.65
CA LYS A 117 -1.31 -58.05 11.52
C LYS A 117 -1.36 -57.78 13.06
N ASP A 118 -1.16 -56.52 13.54
CA ASP A 118 -0.96 -56.17 14.94
C ASP A 118 -1.70 -54.91 15.41
N HIS A 119 -2.99 -54.76 15.11
CA HIS A 119 -3.72 -53.58 15.56
C HIS A 119 -5.02 -53.89 16.30
N PHE A 120 -5.24 -53.17 17.43
CA PHE A 120 -6.38 -53.31 18.37
C PHE A 120 -7.74 -52.83 17.80
N PHE A 121 -7.85 -52.51 16.51
CA PHE A 121 -9.07 -51.94 15.93
C PHE A 121 -9.84 -52.97 15.07
N SER A 122 -11.06 -53.25 15.49
CA SER A 122 -12.02 -54.06 14.70
C SER A 122 -12.54 -53.26 13.51
N PRO A 123 -12.74 -53.87 12.33
CA PRO A 123 -13.39 -53.27 11.14
C PRO A 123 -14.74 -52.61 11.46
N ALA A 124 -15.49 -53.11 12.42
CA ALA A 124 -16.77 -52.55 12.85
C ALA A 124 -16.65 -51.11 13.45
N LEU A 125 -15.48 -50.71 13.94
CA LEU A 125 -15.24 -49.37 14.46
C LEU A 125 -14.98 -48.32 13.36
N LEU A 126 -14.60 -48.74 12.14
CA LEU A 126 -14.34 -47.83 11.03
C LEU A 126 -15.61 -47.11 10.59
N ASP A 127 -16.70 -47.84 10.38
CA ASP A 127 -17.97 -47.29 9.90
C ASP A 127 -18.51 -46.24 10.90
N SER A 128 -18.36 -46.48 12.22
CA SER A 128 -18.70 -45.53 13.26
C SER A 128 -17.82 -44.28 13.22
N GLN A 129 -16.51 -44.39 12.91
CA GLN A 129 -15.62 -43.24 12.79
C GLN A 129 -15.90 -42.41 11.54
N VAL A 130 -16.22 -43.03 10.44
CA VAL A 130 -16.59 -42.33 9.20
C VAL A 130 -17.87 -41.50 9.40
N GLN A 131 -18.88 -42.08 10.09
CA GLN A 131 -20.10 -41.35 10.44
C GLN A 131 -19.88 -40.22 11.44
N THR A 132 -18.85 -40.34 12.28
CA THR A 132 -18.51 -39.33 13.31
C THR A 132 -17.66 -38.19 12.75
N LEU A 133 -17.00 -38.37 11.59
CA LEU A 133 -16.09 -37.39 11.01
C LEU A 133 -16.84 -36.17 10.50
N GLU A 134 -16.67 -35.06 11.20
CA GLU A 134 -17.09 -33.72 10.75
C GLU A 134 -15.95 -33.08 9.97
N VAL A 135 -16.18 -32.90 8.64
CA VAL A 135 -15.19 -32.27 7.75
C VAL A 135 -15.33 -30.76 7.83
N PRO A 136 -14.35 -30.03 8.39
CA PRO A 136 -14.42 -28.59 8.50
C PRO A 136 -14.20 -27.89 7.14
N ASP A 137 -14.54 -26.62 7.05
CA ASP A 137 -14.24 -25.76 5.91
C ASP A 137 -12.82 -25.16 5.96
N TYR A 138 -12.13 -25.30 7.08
CA TYR A 138 -10.76 -24.82 7.32
C TYR A 138 -9.72 -25.94 7.26
N GLY A 139 -8.42 -25.54 7.35
CA GLY A 139 -7.28 -26.47 7.37
C GLY A 139 -6.89 -27.02 6.00
N ILE A 140 -5.87 -27.87 5.99
CA ILE A 140 -5.35 -28.55 4.80
C ILE A 140 -6.07 -29.89 4.65
N LYS A 141 -6.71 -30.13 3.54
CA LYS A 141 -7.32 -31.43 3.18
C LYS A 141 -6.45 -32.11 2.13
N VAL A 142 -6.10 -33.37 2.36
CA VAL A 142 -5.28 -34.16 1.44
C VAL A 142 -5.84 -35.56 1.25
N ASP A 143 -5.79 -36.04 0.02
CA ASP A 143 -6.15 -37.42 -0.28
C ASP A 143 -4.99 -38.35 0.12
N SER A 144 -5.23 -39.22 1.10
CA SER A 144 -4.22 -40.13 1.63
C SER A 144 -4.15 -41.45 0.86
N ASN A 145 -4.78 -41.53 -0.32
CA ASN A 145 -4.63 -42.66 -1.22
C ASN A 145 -3.34 -42.58 -2.08
N SER A 146 -2.69 -41.43 -2.09
CA SER A 146 -1.41 -41.21 -2.79
C SER A 146 -0.24 -41.92 -2.10
N GLU A 147 0.87 -42.10 -2.82
CA GLU A 147 2.16 -42.53 -2.29
C GLU A 147 2.59 -41.64 -1.10
N LEU A 148 3.11 -42.27 -0.05
CA LEU A 148 3.43 -41.59 1.21
C LEU A 148 4.42 -40.41 1.03
N GLU A 149 5.45 -40.59 0.23
CA GLU A 149 6.46 -39.51 -0.05
C GLU A 149 5.83 -38.33 -0.81
N GLU A 150 4.98 -38.61 -1.80
CA GLU A 150 4.28 -37.56 -2.57
C GLU A 150 3.27 -36.82 -1.69
N LEU A 151 2.52 -37.56 -0.87
CA LEU A 151 1.57 -36.99 0.05
C LEU A 151 2.27 -36.05 1.06
N VAL A 152 3.36 -36.49 1.66
CA VAL A 152 4.13 -35.64 2.61
C VAL A 152 4.78 -34.46 1.88
N LYS A 153 5.29 -34.64 0.66
CA LYS A 153 5.82 -33.54 -0.17
C LYS A 153 4.74 -32.49 -0.46
N LEU A 154 3.50 -32.93 -0.76
CA LEU A 154 2.36 -32.04 -0.94
C LEU A 154 2.01 -31.29 0.36
N ILE A 155 1.99 -32.00 1.52
CA ILE A 155 1.74 -31.40 2.82
C ILE A 155 2.84 -30.37 3.14
N VAL A 156 4.12 -30.72 2.99
CA VAL A 156 5.25 -29.79 3.18
C VAL A 156 5.06 -28.57 2.32
N LYS A 157 4.76 -28.75 1.04
CA LYS A 157 4.50 -27.61 0.13
C LYS A 157 3.34 -26.73 0.59
N LYS A 158 2.26 -27.31 1.13
CA LYS A 158 1.10 -26.55 1.64
C LYS A 158 1.38 -25.89 3.00
N VAL A 159 2.13 -26.54 3.87
CA VAL A 159 2.50 -26.08 5.22
C VAL A 159 3.64 -25.04 5.15
N SER A 160 4.57 -25.22 4.21
CA SER A 160 5.71 -24.32 3.97
C SER A 160 5.37 -23.16 3.03
N LYS A 161 4.13 -23.05 2.54
CA LYS A 161 3.72 -21.92 1.72
C LYS A 161 3.56 -20.68 2.59
N THR A 162 4.70 -20.09 2.91
CA THR A 162 4.75 -18.72 3.38
C THR A 162 4.72 -17.79 2.17
N ASN A 163 3.90 -16.74 2.24
CA ASN A 163 3.85 -15.73 1.21
C ASN A 163 5.01 -14.74 1.38
N GLU A 164 5.48 -14.18 0.27
CA GLU A 164 6.65 -13.31 0.27
C GLU A 164 6.33 -11.93 0.80
N ILE A 165 5.13 -11.43 0.52
CA ILE A 165 4.71 -10.06 0.85
C ILE A 165 3.32 -10.09 1.48
N GLY A 166 3.15 -9.33 2.55
CA GLY A 166 1.84 -9.04 3.13
C GLY A 166 1.41 -7.60 2.81
N VAL A 167 0.16 -7.40 2.42
CA VAL A 167 -0.43 -6.07 2.20
C VAL A 167 -1.61 -5.87 3.13
N ILE A 168 -1.55 -4.82 3.95
CA ILE A 168 -2.62 -4.39 4.85
C ILE A 168 -3.30 -3.16 4.28
N GLY A 169 -4.65 -3.21 4.19
CA GLY A 169 -5.47 -2.12 3.67
C GLY A 169 -5.88 -2.34 2.21
N MET A 170 -7.11 -2.84 2.01
CA MET A 170 -7.68 -3.18 0.71
C MET A 170 -8.57 -2.07 0.14
N GLY A 171 -8.18 -0.80 0.33
CA GLY A 171 -8.73 0.33 -0.43
C GLY A 171 -8.28 0.33 -1.89
N LYS A 172 -8.65 1.35 -2.67
CA LYS A 172 -8.30 1.44 -4.11
C LYS A 172 -6.80 1.26 -4.38
N MET A 173 -5.93 1.85 -3.54
CA MET A 173 -4.48 1.77 -3.70
C MET A 173 -3.95 0.38 -3.34
N GLY A 174 -4.35 -0.19 -2.18
CA GLY A 174 -3.87 -1.48 -1.73
C GLY A 174 -4.27 -2.63 -2.64
N LYS A 175 -5.50 -2.64 -3.15
CA LYS A 175 -5.97 -3.59 -4.17
C LYS A 175 -5.08 -3.55 -5.42
N ASN A 176 -4.83 -2.37 -5.98
CA ASN A 176 -4.01 -2.22 -7.18
C ASN A 176 -2.53 -2.57 -6.94
N LEU A 177 -1.98 -2.24 -5.79
CA LEU A 177 -0.62 -2.63 -5.40
C LEU A 177 -0.49 -4.16 -5.28
N SER A 178 -1.47 -4.83 -4.66
CA SER A 178 -1.49 -6.29 -4.53
C SER A 178 -1.54 -7.00 -5.87
N LEU A 179 -2.34 -6.48 -6.82
CA LEU A 179 -2.38 -6.98 -8.20
C LEU A 179 -1.05 -6.76 -8.93
N ASN A 180 -0.41 -5.62 -8.75
CA ASN A 180 0.90 -5.34 -9.34
C ASN A 180 1.96 -6.32 -8.80
N LEU A 181 2.06 -6.48 -7.48
CA LEU A 181 2.96 -7.43 -6.83
C LEU A 181 2.75 -8.86 -7.38
N SER A 182 1.50 -9.32 -7.39
CA SER A 182 1.18 -10.66 -7.91
C SER A 182 1.50 -10.82 -9.40
N SER A 183 1.23 -9.80 -10.23
CA SER A 183 1.58 -9.82 -11.67
C SER A 183 3.09 -9.88 -11.93
N LYS A 184 3.90 -9.48 -10.96
CA LYS A 184 5.38 -9.57 -10.99
C LYS A 184 5.91 -10.88 -10.40
N GLY A 185 5.01 -11.83 -10.09
CA GLY A 185 5.34 -13.19 -9.64
C GLY A 185 5.45 -13.37 -8.13
N PHE A 186 5.16 -12.36 -7.32
CA PHE A 186 5.15 -12.50 -5.86
C PHE A 186 3.90 -13.21 -5.36
N SER A 187 4.05 -14.03 -4.30
CA SER A 187 2.92 -14.54 -3.53
C SER A 187 2.51 -13.49 -2.48
N VAL A 188 1.25 -13.08 -2.48
CA VAL A 188 0.79 -11.94 -1.69
C VAL A 188 -0.31 -12.36 -0.71
N SER A 189 -0.07 -12.17 0.59
CA SER A 189 -1.11 -12.18 1.61
C SER A 189 -1.80 -10.83 1.63
N VAL A 190 -3.14 -10.82 1.64
CA VAL A 190 -3.94 -9.59 1.71
C VAL A 190 -4.83 -9.61 2.94
N TYR A 191 -4.86 -8.48 3.64
CA TYR A 191 -5.66 -8.30 4.85
C TYR A 191 -6.33 -6.93 4.86
N ASN A 192 -7.60 -6.90 5.24
CA ASN A 192 -8.33 -5.70 5.63
C ASN A 192 -8.97 -5.94 6.99
N ARG A 193 -9.08 -4.91 7.82
CA ARG A 193 -9.85 -5.03 9.06
C ARG A 193 -11.31 -5.32 8.73
N GLU A 194 -11.98 -5.99 9.63
CA GLU A 194 -13.43 -6.23 9.55
C GLU A 194 -14.16 -5.22 10.44
N ILE A 195 -15.11 -4.49 9.87
CA ILE A 195 -16.05 -3.62 10.60
C ILE A 195 -17.45 -4.05 10.19
N LYS A 196 -18.22 -4.58 11.14
CA LYS A 196 -19.57 -5.07 10.91
C LYS A 196 -20.46 -3.98 10.28
N GLY A 197 -21.07 -4.32 9.14
CA GLY A 197 -21.95 -3.42 8.38
C GLY A 197 -21.25 -2.40 7.48
N GLU A 198 -19.90 -2.29 7.53
CA GLU A 198 -19.16 -1.29 6.74
C GLU A 198 -18.03 -1.93 5.92
N GLU A 199 -17.12 -2.66 6.58
CA GLU A 199 -15.93 -3.26 5.95
C GLU A 199 -15.92 -4.77 6.21
N GLU A 200 -16.80 -5.54 5.55
CA GLU A 200 -16.90 -6.99 5.69
C GLU A 200 -16.35 -7.71 4.45
N SER A 201 -15.60 -8.79 4.67
CA SER A 201 -15.09 -9.69 3.62
C SER A 201 -14.29 -9.04 2.48
N ILE A 202 -13.82 -7.79 2.64
CA ILE A 202 -13.19 -7.01 1.57
C ILE A 202 -11.99 -7.75 0.96
N ALA A 203 -11.13 -8.36 1.78
CA ALA A 203 -9.96 -9.10 1.31
C ALA A 203 -10.36 -10.40 0.60
N ALA A 204 -11.35 -11.13 1.15
CA ALA A 204 -11.85 -12.38 0.59
C ALA A 204 -12.54 -12.16 -0.77
N ASP A 205 -13.43 -11.18 -0.87
CA ASP A 205 -14.12 -10.85 -2.11
C ASP A 205 -13.16 -10.35 -3.19
N PHE A 206 -12.17 -9.56 -2.79
CA PHE A 206 -11.13 -9.11 -3.70
C PHE A 206 -10.33 -10.28 -4.28
N ALA A 207 -9.88 -11.22 -3.46
CA ALA A 207 -9.15 -12.41 -3.92
C ALA A 207 -10.04 -13.32 -4.77
N LYS A 208 -11.32 -13.49 -4.40
CA LYS A 208 -12.31 -14.28 -5.16
C LYS A 208 -12.56 -13.69 -6.55
N THR A 209 -12.58 -12.38 -6.69
CA THR A 209 -12.81 -11.69 -7.97
C THR A 209 -11.57 -11.74 -8.89
N ASN A 210 -10.36 -11.92 -8.31
CA ASN A 210 -9.08 -11.87 -9.03
C ASN A 210 -8.32 -13.21 -8.92
N LYS A 211 -8.98 -14.32 -9.26
CA LYS A 211 -8.46 -15.70 -9.10
C LYS A 211 -7.21 -16.00 -9.92
N GLU A 212 -6.97 -15.26 -10.99
CA GLU A 212 -5.79 -15.37 -11.85
C GLU A 212 -4.50 -14.88 -11.18
N PHE A 213 -4.64 -14.11 -10.09
CA PHE A 213 -3.52 -13.60 -9.30
C PHE A 213 -3.25 -14.47 -8.07
N ASN A 214 -1.99 -14.55 -7.66
CA ASN A 214 -1.57 -15.30 -6.47
C ASN A 214 -1.82 -14.46 -5.19
N LEU A 215 -3.10 -14.26 -4.85
CA LEU A 215 -3.58 -13.50 -3.69
C LEU A 215 -4.21 -14.45 -2.68
N ILE A 216 -3.78 -14.37 -1.42
CA ILE A 216 -4.31 -15.20 -0.34
C ILE A 216 -4.92 -14.27 0.73
N PRO A 217 -6.26 -14.26 0.88
CA PRO A 217 -6.95 -13.40 1.82
C PRO A 217 -6.93 -13.97 3.24
N PHE A 218 -6.93 -13.07 4.23
CA PHE A 218 -7.03 -13.39 5.65
C PHE A 218 -8.03 -12.45 6.33
N ASN A 219 -8.80 -13.00 7.26
CA ASN A 219 -9.80 -12.26 8.04
C ASN A 219 -9.25 -11.79 9.39
N THR A 220 -8.14 -12.37 9.86
CA THR A 220 -7.50 -11.99 11.12
C THR A 220 -6.05 -11.60 10.92
N LEU A 221 -5.60 -10.58 11.65
CA LEU A 221 -4.22 -10.11 11.59
C LEU A 221 -3.20 -11.19 12.04
N PRO A 222 -3.47 -12.02 13.10
CA PRO A 222 -2.56 -13.09 13.46
C PRO A 222 -2.38 -14.17 12.37
N GLU A 223 -3.43 -14.58 11.69
CA GLU A 223 -3.33 -15.55 10.57
C GLU A 223 -2.59 -14.96 9.38
N PHE A 224 -2.86 -13.70 9.04
CA PHE A 224 -2.13 -12.96 8.02
C PHE A 224 -0.62 -12.93 8.32
N ILE A 225 -0.21 -12.58 9.55
CA ILE A 225 1.21 -12.53 9.92
C ILE A 225 1.86 -13.92 9.88
N ARG A 226 1.16 -14.97 10.34
CA ARG A 226 1.68 -16.34 10.26
C ARG A 226 1.87 -16.86 8.84
N SER A 227 1.13 -16.31 7.88
CA SER A 227 1.24 -16.69 6.48
C SER A 227 2.50 -16.17 5.78
N LEU A 228 3.27 -15.28 6.41
CA LEU A 228 4.41 -14.61 5.80
C LEU A 228 5.75 -15.30 6.12
N ALA A 229 6.63 -15.35 5.13
CA ALA A 229 8.01 -15.82 5.28
C ALA A 229 8.85 -14.84 6.12
N SER A 230 9.68 -15.37 7.03
CA SER A 230 10.63 -14.56 7.80
C SER A 230 11.91 -14.29 7.00
N PRO A 231 12.48 -13.07 7.11
CA PRO A 231 11.91 -11.91 7.78
C PRO A 231 10.65 -11.43 7.05
N ARG A 232 9.56 -11.26 7.81
CA ARG A 232 8.26 -10.88 7.25
C ARG A 232 8.32 -9.48 6.66
N LYS A 233 7.65 -9.29 5.53
CA LYS A 233 7.58 -7.99 4.82
C LYS A 233 6.12 -7.56 4.75
N VAL A 234 5.76 -6.59 5.57
CA VAL A 234 4.39 -6.09 5.71
C VAL A 234 4.28 -4.70 5.12
N PHE A 235 3.52 -4.55 4.06
CA PHE A 235 3.25 -3.29 3.36
C PHE A 235 1.94 -2.70 3.86
N LEU A 236 1.97 -1.49 4.40
CA LEU A 236 0.80 -0.76 4.86
C LEU A 236 0.31 0.20 3.77
N MET A 237 -0.94 0.07 3.37
CA MET A 237 -1.63 0.96 2.44
C MET A 237 -2.94 1.44 3.05
N ILE A 238 -2.83 2.11 4.20
CA ILE A 238 -3.92 2.58 5.03
C ILE A 238 -3.87 4.09 5.21
N ASN A 239 -4.93 4.67 5.78
CA ASN A 239 -4.97 6.09 6.11
C ASN A 239 -3.89 6.44 7.14
N SER A 240 -3.20 7.56 6.90
CA SER A 240 -2.19 8.08 7.83
C SER A 240 -2.79 8.58 9.15
N GLY A 241 -1.94 8.81 10.15
CA GLY A 241 -2.36 9.25 11.48
C GLY A 241 -2.74 8.09 12.40
N HIS A 242 -3.79 8.26 13.20
CA HIS A 242 -4.23 7.31 14.22
C HIS A 242 -4.47 5.88 13.70
N PRO A 243 -5.12 5.65 12.53
CA PRO A 243 -5.28 4.28 12.01
C PRO A 243 -3.96 3.54 11.79
N THR A 244 -2.92 4.25 11.36
CA THR A 244 -1.57 3.65 11.21
C THR A 244 -0.98 3.29 12.58
N ASP A 245 -1.12 4.15 13.58
CA ASP A 245 -0.59 3.90 14.93
C ASP A 245 -1.28 2.70 15.61
N GLU A 246 -2.59 2.54 15.43
CA GLU A 246 -3.36 1.38 15.91
C GLU A 246 -2.85 0.07 15.30
N VAL A 247 -2.70 0.02 13.98
CA VAL A 247 -2.21 -1.17 13.28
C VAL A 247 -0.77 -1.50 13.71
N LEU A 248 0.10 -0.51 13.84
CA LEU A 248 1.48 -0.71 14.30
C LEU A 248 1.54 -1.27 15.73
N THR A 249 0.65 -0.83 16.62
CA THR A 249 0.56 -1.36 17.98
C THR A 249 0.17 -2.86 17.98
N GLN A 250 -0.76 -3.26 17.12
CA GLN A 250 -1.14 -4.66 16.98
C GLN A 250 0.00 -5.50 16.34
N LEU A 251 0.64 -4.97 15.29
CA LEU A 251 1.75 -5.64 14.63
C LEU A 251 2.95 -5.86 15.56
N MET A 252 3.22 -4.90 16.44
CA MET A 252 4.30 -5.01 17.44
C MET A 252 4.13 -6.19 18.39
N MET A 253 2.90 -6.71 18.57
CA MET A 253 2.61 -7.89 19.38
C MET A 253 2.74 -9.22 18.62
N LEU A 254 2.81 -9.16 17.29
CA LEU A 254 2.74 -10.32 16.40
C LEU A 254 4.02 -10.57 15.60
N LEU A 255 4.82 -9.53 15.42
CA LEU A 255 6.06 -9.58 14.63
C LEU A 255 7.26 -9.94 15.50
N ASP A 256 8.24 -10.58 14.88
CA ASP A 256 9.51 -10.96 15.49
C ASP A 256 10.62 -9.94 15.18
N PRO A 257 11.71 -9.91 15.97
CA PRO A 257 12.91 -9.15 15.65
C PRO A 257 13.43 -9.46 14.24
N GLY A 258 13.71 -8.41 13.46
CA GLY A 258 14.15 -8.52 12.06
C GLY A 258 13.04 -8.43 11.02
N ASP A 259 11.77 -8.53 11.41
CA ASP A 259 10.65 -8.31 10.50
C ASP A 259 10.59 -6.84 10.05
N ILE A 260 10.00 -6.61 8.87
CA ILE A 260 10.04 -5.31 8.19
C ILE A 260 8.62 -4.82 7.93
N ILE A 261 8.32 -3.62 8.38
CA ILE A 261 7.10 -2.88 8.04
C ILE A 261 7.47 -1.77 7.06
N VAL A 262 6.71 -1.67 5.97
CA VAL A 262 6.85 -0.62 4.95
C VAL A 262 5.58 0.21 4.93
N ASP A 263 5.66 1.46 5.39
CA ASP A 263 4.54 2.41 5.33
C ASP A 263 4.54 3.09 3.95
N LEU A 264 3.53 2.75 3.15
CA LEU A 264 3.29 3.30 1.81
C LEU A 264 2.17 4.36 1.82
N GLY A 265 1.67 4.72 2.99
CA GLY A 265 0.66 5.77 3.17
C GLY A 265 1.21 7.17 2.89
N ASN A 266 0.30 8.14 2.84
CA ASN A 266 0.69 9.56 2.86
C ASN A 266 0.95 10.00 4.31
N SER A 267 2.00 9.49 4.92
CA SER A 267 2.32 9.77 6.32
C SER A 267 3.12 11.07 6.49
N TYR A 268 2.90 11.75 7.61
CA TYR A 268 3.73 12.89 8.00
C TYR A 268 5.13 12.40 8.39
N PHE A 269 6.18 13.03 7.88
CA PHE A 269 7.56 12.55 8.08
C PHE A 269 8.00 12.50 9.55
N ILE A 270 7.45 13.37 10.41
CA ILE A 270 7.70 13.38 11.85
C ILE A 270 7.11 12.11 12.49
N ASP A 271 5.89 11.71 12.09
CA ASP A 271 5.29 10.47 12.57
C ASP A 271 6.08 9.25 12.10
N THR A 272 6.59 9.26 10.88
CA THR A 272 7.46 8.20 10.36
C THR A 272 8.68 8.01 11.26
N LYS A 273 9.32 9.10 11.66
CA LYS A 273 10.47 9.09 12.58
C LYS A 273 10.08 8.56 13.97
N ARG A 274 8.93 8.99 14.51
CA ARG A 274 8.39 8.54 15.80
C ARG A 274 8.10 7.04 15.77
N ARG A 275 7.40 6.56 14.73
CA ARG A 275 7.04 5.14 14.52
C ARG A 275 8.25 4.25 14.37
N SER A 276 9.26 4.69 13.62
CA SER A 276 10.52 3.96 13.49
C SER A 276 11.20 3.74 14.85
N LYS A 277 11.28 4.78 15.69
CA LYS A 277 11.83 4.68 17.05
C LYS A 277 11.00 3.75 17.95
N PHE A 278 9.68 3.79 17.85
CA PHE A 278 8.78 2.95 18.62
C PHE A 278 8.99 1.45 18.31
N LEU A 279 9.03 1.09 17.03
CA LEU A 279 9.20 -0.29 16.57
C LEU A 279 10.61 -0.83 16.82
N ALA A 280 11.63 0.04 16.78
CA ALA A 280 13.01 -0.32 17.07
C ALA A 280 13.21 -0.89 18.49
N GLN A 281 12.34 -0.56 19.46
CA GLN A 281 12.36 -1.13 20.81
C GLN A 281 12.21 -2.67 20.81
N LYS A 282 11.51 -3.22 19.80
CA LYS A 282 11.38 -4.67 19.57
C LYS A 282 12.22 -5.18 18.41
N LYS A 283 13.18 -4.38 17.92
CA LYS A 283 14.03 -4.71 16.78
C LYS A 283 13.24 -5.00 15.50
N ILE A 284 12.05 -4.42 15.37
CA ILE A 284 11.24 -4.45 14.15
C ILE A 284 11.67 -3.26 13.28
N HIS A 285 11.95 -3.53 12.01
CA HIS A 285 12.36 -2.52 11.07
C HIS A 285 11.16 -1.75 10.48
N PHE A 286 11.34 -0.45 10.27
CA PHE A 286 10.30 0.41 9.69
C PHE A 286 10.88 1.28 8.59
N LEU A 287 10.27 1.22 7.40
CA LEU A 287 10.61 2.06 6.27
C LEU A 287 9.43 2.95 5.90
N GLY A 288 9.68 4.25 5.72
CA GLY A 288 8.71 5.19 5.16
C GLY A 288 8.96 5.34 3.66
N ILE A 289 7.99 4.97 2.82
CA ILE A 289 8.13 5.03 1.37
C ILE A 289 6.94 5.79 0.79
N GLY A 290 7.17 7.02 0.33
CA GLY A 290 6.18 7.77 -0.41
C GLY A 290 5.92 7.14 -1.78
N ILE A 291 4.65 6.94 -2.13
CA ILE A 291 4.23 6.43 -3.44
C ILE A 291 3.48 7.51 -4.22
N SER A 292 3.75 7.64 -5.50
CA SER A 292 3.02 8.51 -6.42
C SER A 292 2.58 7.77 -7.68
N GLY A 293 1.47 8.23 -8.30
CA GLY A 293 0.91 7.65 -9.53
C GLY A 293 -0.57 7.29 -9.44
N GLY A 294 -1.19 7.51 -8.26
CA GLY A 294 -2.58 7.14 -7.99
C GLY A 294 -2.82 5.64 -8.12
N HIS A 295 -4.08 5.23 -8.22
CA HIS A 295 -4.46 3.82 -8.36
C HIS A 295 -3.92 3.17 -9.65
N HIS A 296 -3.84 3.95 -10.74
CA HIS A 296 -3.27 3.49 -11.99
C HIS A 296 -1.76 3.20 -11.86
N GLY A 297 -1.01 4.10 -11.21
CA GLY A 297 0.41 3.87 -10.91
C GLY A 297 0.63 2.68 -9.98
N ALA A 298 -0.17 2.54 -8.93
CA ALA A 298 -0.10 1.38 -8.04
C ALA A 298 -0.29 0.04 -8.79
N ARG A 299 -1.14 0.02 -9.85
CA ARG A 299 -1.39 -1.17 -10.67
C ARG A 299 -0.31 -1.44 -11.71
N ASN A 300 0.20 -0.40 -12.38
CA ASN A 300 1.00 -0.55 -13.61
C ASN A 300 2.46 -0.08 -13.46
N GLY A 301 2.81 0.47 -12.32
CA GLY A 301 4.13 1.02 -12.01
C GLY A 301 4.03 2.44 -11.48
N ALA A 302 4.48 2.62 -10.24
CA ALA A 302 4.49 3.90 -9.52
C ALA A 302 5.90 4.46 -9.37
N SER A 303 6.00 5.71 -8.90
CA SER A 303 7.24 6.29 -8.42
C SER A 303 7.34 6.12 -6.90
N PHE A 304 8.47 5.60 -6.40
CA PHE A 304 8.69 5.30 -4.98
C PHE A 304 9.85 6.11 -4.40
N MET A 305 9.56 6.79 -3.30
CA MET A 305 10.47 7.67 -2.55
C MET A 305 10.80 7.01 -1.22
N ALA A 306 11.86 6.21 -1.16
CA ALA A 306 12.15 5.36 -0.01
C ALA A 306 13.05 6.05 1.02
N SER A 307 12.78 5.79 2.31
CA SER A 307 13.61 6.26 3.44
C SER A 307 13.57 5.32 4.63
N GLY A 308 14.53 5.49 5.54
CA GLY A 308 14.72 4.70 6.73
C GLY A 308 16.13 4.11 6.82
N ASP A 309 16.29 2.94 7.40
CA ASP A 309 17.59 2.24 7.41
C ASP A 309 17.95 1.77 6.00
N LYS A 310 19.16 2.11 5.55
CA LYS A 310 19.62 1.80 4.19
C LYS A 310 19.80 0.29 3.96
N ASN A 311 20.29 -0.44 4.96
CA ASN A 311 20.50 -1.89 4.84
C ASN A 311 19.14 -2.62 4.77
N VAL A 312 18.18 -2.17 5.56
CA VAL A 312 16.79 -2.70 5.51
C VAL A 312 16.16 -2.39 4.15
N TYR A 313 16.36 -1.18 3.60
CA TYR A 313 15.88 -0.86 2.26
C TYR A 313 16.46 -1.80 1.19
N GLN A 314 17.74 -2.19 1.28
CA GLN A 314 18.32 -3.14 0.35
C GLN A 314 17.64 -4.51 0.33
N MET A 315 17.00 -4.92 1.45
CA MET A 315 16.19 -6.15 1.51
C MET A 315 14.83 -6.02 0.80
N ILE A 316 14.34 -4.79 0.63
CA ILE A 316 13.04 -4.46 0.03
C ILE A 316 13.18 -3.94 -1.40
N SER A 317 14.30 -3.31 -1.74
CA SER A 317 14.51 -2.67 -3.04
C SER A 317 14.22 -3.58 -4.24
N PRO A 318 14.55 -4.90 -4.25
CA PRO A 318 14.22 -5.76 -5.39
C PRO A 318 12.71 -5.90 -5.63
N VAL A 319 11.91 -5.81 -4.56
CA VAL A 319 10.45 -5.82 -4.67
C VAL A 319 9.96 -4.49 -5.22
N ILE A 320 10.41 -3.38 -4.63
CA ILE A 320 10.01 -2.02 -5.02
C ILE A 320 10.39 -1.73 -6.47
N GLU A 321 11.59 -2.12 -6.89
CA GLU A 321 12.08 -1.92 -8.26
C GLU A 321 11.21 -2.65 -9.29
N LYS A 322 10.83 -3.91 -9.01
CA LYS A 322 9.95 -4.69 -9.90
C LYS A 322 8.56 -4.09 -10.10
N ILE A 323 8.02 -3.42 -9.09
CA ILE A 323 6.67 -2.82 -9.15
C ILE A 323 6.69 -1.33 -9.50
N SER A 324 7.87 -0.75 -9.72
CA SER A 324 8.05 0.64 -10.13
C SER A 324 7.78 0.85 -11.62
N ALA A 325 7.42 2.08 -11.99
CA ALA A 325 7.53 2.53 -13.38
C ALA A 325 9.01 2.57 -13.80
N LEU A 326 9.26 2.49 -15.09
CA LEU A 326 10.60 2.66 -15.64
C LEU A 326 10.73 4.07 -16.24
N ASP A 327 11.89 4.71 -16.07
CA ASP A 327 12.21 5.97 -16.72
C ASP A 327 12.58 5.77 -18.21
N GLY A 328 12.93 6.84 -18.91
CA GLY A 328 13.32 6.79 -20.31
C GLY A 328 14.60 5.97 -20.63
N ASN A 329 15.33 5.56 -19.59
CA ASN A 329 16.51 4.70 -19.69
C ASN A 329 16.28 3.31 -19.08
N GLU A 330 15.03 2.90 -18.94
CA GLU A 330 14.61 1.60 -18.37
C GLU A 330 15.05 1.39 -16.91
N LYS A 331 15.33 2.47 -16.16
CA LYS A 331 15.64 2.37 -14.74
C LYS A 331 14.36 2.52 -13.91
N PRO A 332 14.21 1.73 -12.82
CA PRO A 332 13.07 1.85 -11.93
C PRO A 332 12.92 3.28 -11.37
N CYS A 333 11.72 3.83 -11.40
CA CYS A 333 11.39 5.10 -10.77
C CYS A 333 11.25 4.94 -9.25
N SER A 334 12.27 4.39 -8.62
CA SER A 334 12.40 4.21 -7.19
C SER A 334 13.80 4.56 -6.74
N SER A 335 13.95 5.13 -5.55
CA SER A 335 15.26 5.45 -4.99
C SER A 335 15.22 5.56 -3.47
N TYR A 336 16.34 5.18 -2.83
CA TYR A 336 16.59 5.50 -1.43
C TYR A 336 17.01 6.96 -1.31
N LEU A 337 16.27 7.74 -0.52
CA LEU A 337 16.43 9.19 -0.44
C LEU A 337 17.06 9.67 0.87
N GLY A 338 17.18 8.82 1.87
CA GLY A 338 17.79 9.20 3.14
C GLY A 338 17.22 8.47 4.35
N SER A 339 17.70 8.83 5.52
CA SER A 339 17.25 8.26 6.80
C SER A 339 15.88 8.79 7.23
N ASP A 340 15.36 8.25 8.33
CA ASP A 340 14.15 8.69 9.02
C ASP A 340 12.93 8.75 8.08
N GLY A 341 12.28 9.92 8.01
CA GLY A 341 11.09 10.19 7.20
C GLY A 341 11.37 10.91 5.87
N ALA A 342 12.61 10.91 5.36
CA ALA A 342 13.00 11.65 4.16
C ALA A 342 12.09 11.34 2.95
N GLY A 343 11.72 10.08 2.74
CA GLY A 343 10.84 9.67 1.64
C GLY A 343 9.44 10.28 1.73
N HIS A 344 8.83 10.28 2.92
CA HIS A 344 7.54 10.91 3.14
C HIS A 344 7.60 12.44 3.05
N PHE A 345 8.71 13.06 3.48
CA PHE A 345 8.93 14.48 3.26
C PHE A 345 9.01 14.83 1.77
N VAL A 346 9.80 14.07 1.01
CA VAL A 346 9.92 14.25 -0.45
C VAL A 346 8.55 14.05 -1.13
N LYS A 347 7.75 13.08 -0.67
CA LYS A 347 6.37 12.90 -1.15
C LYS A 347 5.46 14.07 -0.77
N THR A 348 5.61 14.65 0.40
CA THR A 348 4.87 15.85 0.81
C THR A 348 5.17 17.03 -0.13
N VAL A 349 6.44 17.25 -0.47
CA VAL A 349 6.84 18.30 -1.43
C VAL A 349 6.35 17.99 -2.85
N HIS A 350 6.42 16.72 -3.28
CA HIS A 350 5.82 16.29 -4.55
C HIS A 350 4.33 16.69 -4.62
N ASN A 351 3.56 16.40 -3.57
CA ASN A 351 2.14 16.77 -3.51
C ASN A 351 1.96 18.30 -3.50
N GLY A 352 2.88 19.05 -2.88
CA GLY A 352 2.85 20.51 -2.94
C GLY A 352 3.02 21.05 -4.36
N ILE A 353 3.97 20.52 -5.12
CA ILE A 353 4.15 20.85 -6.53
C ILE A 353 2.89 20.48 -7.34
N GLU A 354 2.33 19.29 -7.08
CA GLU A 354 1.09 18.80 -7.71
C GLU A 354 -0.09 19.76 -7.48
N TYR A 355 -0.27 20.25 -6.25
CA TYR A 355 -1.32 21.22 -5.91
C TYR A 355 -1.17 22.52 -6.71
N GLY A 356 0.05 23.05 -6.79
CA GLY A 356 0.35 24.22 -7.63
C GLY A 356 0.04 23.98 -9.11
N GLU A 357 0.48 22.84 -9.67
CA GLU A 357 0.20 22.47 -11.07
C GLU A 357 -1.29 22.38 -11.36
N MET A 358 -2.06 21.72 -10.48
CA MET A 358 -3.51 21.58 -10.67
C MET A 358 -4.21 22.94 -10.63
N GLN A 359 -3.82 23.82 -9.70
CA GLN A 359 -4.39 25.15 -9.58
C GLN A 359 -4.03 26.02 -10.79
N LEU A 360 -2.79 25.97 -11.29
CA LEU A 360 -2.39 26.68 -12.52
C LEU A 360 -3.25 26.29 -13.72
N ILE A 361 -3.54 24.99 -13.90
CA ILE A 361 -4.42 24.50 -14.98
C ILE A 361 -5.86 25.00 -14.77
N SER A 362 -6.36 24.96 -13.54
CA SER A 362 -7.70 25.41 -13.18
C SER A 362 -7.88 26.92 -13.45
N GLU A 363 -6.90 27.75 -13.08
CA GLU A 363 -6.91 29.20 -13.34
C GLU A 363 -6.99 29.50 -14.84
N ILE A 364 -6.18 28.81 -15.65
CA ILE A 364 -6.19 28.98 -17.11
C ILE A 364 -7.52 28.51 -17.71
N TYR A 365 -8.03 27.37 -17.26
CA TYR A 365 -9.34 26.89 -17.70
C TYR A 365 -10.43 27.92 -17.39
N HIS A 366 -10.44 28.44 -16.16
CA HIS A 366 -11.40 29.46 -15.72
C HIS A 366 -11.31 30.74 -16.57
N LEU A 367 -10.10 31.25 -16.81
CA LEU A 367 -9.87 32.40 -17.70
C LEU A 367 -10.42 32.14 -19.10
N MET A 368 -10.04 31.02 -19.73
CA MET A 368 -10.47 30.69 -21.10
C MET A 368 -11.99 30.48 -21.19
N ARG A 369 -12.59 29.79 -20.20
CA ARG A 369 -14.01 29.45 -20.22
C ARG A 369 -14.91 30.64 -19.96
N PHE A 370 -14.64 31.41 -18.91
CA PHE A 370 -15.55 32.40 -18.37
C PHE A 370 -15.21 33.83 -18.71
N HIS A 371 -13.96 34.12 -19.14
CA HIS A 371 -13.54 35.48 -19.49
C HIS A 371 -13.15 35.66 -20.96
N LEU A 372 -12.79 34.55 -21.65
CA LEU A 372 -12.51 34.58 -23.10
C LEU A 372 -13.60 33.90 -23.96
N ASP A 373 -14.72 33.50 -23.35
CA ASP A 373 -15.87 32.84 -24.00
C ASP A 373 -15.52 31.62 -24.85
N MET A 374 -14.51 30.89 -24.47
CA MET A 374 -14.10 29.71 -25.22
C MET A 374 -14.98 28.49 -24.85
N LYS A 375 -15.46 27.80 -25.89
CA LYS A 375 -16.17 26.52 -25.71
C LYS A 375 -15.24 25.44 -25.15
N ILE A 376 -15.77 24.52 -24.35
CA ILE A 376 -15.01 23.44 -23.66
C ILE A 376 -14.21 22.62 -24.70
N ASP A 377 -14.82 22.21 -25.81
CA ASP A 377 -14.15 21.43 -26.86
C ASP A 377 -12.93 22.19 -27.45
N LYS A 378 -13.02 23.52 -27.57
CA LYS A 378 -11.91 24.36 -28.04
C LYS A 378 -10.79 24.42 -27.00
N ILE A 379 -11.12 24.53 -25.69
CA ILE A 379 -10.16 24.52 -24.59
C ILE A 379 -9.45 23.17 -24.54
N SER A 380 -10.19 22.04 -24.63
CA SER A 380 -9.60 20.71 -24.71
C SER A 380 -8.59 20.60 -25.85
N ASN A 381 -8.94 21.07 -27.04
CA ASN A 381 -8.03 21.08 -28.19
C ASN A 381 -6.77 21.94 -27.97
N VAL A 382 -6.88 23.07 -27.25
CA VAL A 382 -5.72 23.88 -26.86
C VAL A 382 -4.81 23.10 -25.95
N PHE A 383 -5.35 22.45 -24.87
CA PHE A 383 -4.56 21.64 -23.96
C PHE A 383 -3.91 20.43 -24.64
N LYS A 384 -4.58 19.76 -25.56
CA LYS A 384 -3.99 18.71 -26.40
C LYS A 384 -2.81 19.20 -27.22
N LYS A 385 -2.94 20.39 -27.86
CA LYS A 385 -1.84 21.00 -28.63
C LYS A 385 -0.65 21.34 -27.71
N TRP A 386 -0.93 21.94 -26.55
CA TRP A 386 0.11 22.25 -25.56
C TRP A 386 0.80 20.99 -25.04
N ASN A 387 0.06 19.90 -24.85
CA ASN A 387 0.63 18.63 -24.38
C ASN A 387 1.54 17.93 -25.42
N LYS A 388 1.55 18.40 -26.68
CA LYS A 388 2.52 17.97 -27.69
C LYS A 388 3.76 18.86 -27.75
N SER A 389 3.87 19.87 -26.88
CA SER A 389 4.94 20.87 -26.90
C SER A 389 5.90 20.72 -25.70
N ASP A 390 6.64 21.78 -25.38
CA ASP A 390 7.56 21.87 -24.25
C ASP A 390 6.88 21.89 -22.89
N VAL A 391 5.59 22.23 -22.81
CA VAL A 391 4.80 22.22 -21.58
C VAL A 391 4.10 20.88 -21.30
N SER A 392 4.39 19.85 -22.09
CA SER A 392 3.80 18.52 -21.96
C SER A 392 3.92 17.97 -20.55
N ASN A 393 2.78 17.52 -20.00
CA ASN A 393 2.69 16.87 -18.68
C ASN A 393 1.41 16.05 -18.55
N TYR A 394 1.41 15.15 -17.57
CA TYR A 394 0.29 14.24 -17.31
C TYR A 394 -1.01 14.96 -16.91
N LEU A 395 -0.93 16.02 -16.12
CA LEU A 395 -2.12 16.74 -15.69
C LEU A 395 -2.82 17.45 -16.86
N LEU A 396 -2.08 18.02 -17.82
CA LEU A 396 -2.68 18.54 -19.07
C LEU A 396 -3.33 17.42 -19.89
N GLU A 397 -2.70 16.23 -19.94
CA GLU A 397 -3.24 15.09 -20.66
C GLU A 397 -4.61 14.67 -20.09
N ILE A 398 -4.67 14.43 -18.78
CA ILE A 398 -5.93 14.00 -18.15
C ILE A 398 -6.99 15.09 -18.17
N THR A 399 -6.60 16.37 -18.00
CA THR A 399 -7.53 17.50 -18.09
C THR A 399 -8.17 17.58 -19.48
N SER A 400 -7.38 17.44 -20.55
CA SER A 400 -7.94 17.44 -21.90
C SER A 400 -8.94 16.31 -22.14
N LYS A 401 -8.68 15.10 -21.58
CA LYS A 401 -9.61 13.95 -21.64
C LYS A 401 -10.89 14.21 -20.85
N ILE A 402 -10.77 14.78 -19.64
CA ILE A 402 -11.93 15.14 -18.82
C ILE A 402 -12.82 16.14 -19.55
N LEU A 403 -12.25 17.16 -20.17
CA LEU A 403 -13.00 18.18 -20.92
C LEU A 403 -13.74 17.61 -22.15
N GLU A 404 -13.29 16.49 -22.72
CA GLU A 404 -13.97 15.81 -23.83
C GLU A 404 -15.06 14.84 -23.39
N THR A 405 -14.97 14.36 -22.15
CA THR A 405 -15.91 13.35 -21.66
C THR A 405 -17.28 13.99 -21.46
N LYS A 406 -18.32 13.33 -22.01
CA LYS A 406 -19.71 13.73 -21.89
C LYS A 406 -20.53 12.58 -21.32
N ILE A 407 -21.53 12.91 -20.50
CA ILE A 407 -22.56 12.02 -20.02
C ILE A 407 -23.90 12.62 -20.48
N ASP A 408 -24.69 11.87 -21.21
CA ASP A 408 -25.97 12.33 -21.77
C ASP A 408 -25.89 13.66 -22.53
N GLY A 409 -24.79 13.86 -23.26
CA GLY A 409 -24.54 15.07 -24.06
C GLY A 409 -23.96 16.26 -23.28
N VAL A 410 -23.90 16.21 -21.96
CA VAL A 410 -23.33 17.24 -21.08
C VAL A 410 -21.88 16.94 -20.77
N HIS A 411 -21.00 17.94 -20.84
CA HIS A 411 -19.59 17.76 -20.44
C HIS A 411 -19.49 17.41 -18.96
N ILE A 412 -18.73 16.36 -18.62
CA ILE A 412 -18.57 15.89 -17.23
C ILE A 412 -18.06 17.00 -16.29
N ILE A 413 -17.26 17.94 -16.80
CA ILE A 413 -16.75 19.07 -16.03
C ILE A 413 -17.87 19.99 -15.51
N ASP A 414 -19.00 20.05 -16.18
CA ASP A 414 -20.17 20.83 -15.76
C ASP A 414 -21.07 20.04 -14.77
N LEU A 415 -20.80 18.75 -14.56
CA LEU A 415 -21.52 17.86 -13.63
C LEU A 415 -20.75 17.60 -12.35
N ILE A 416 -19.48 17.99 -12.26
CA ILE A 416 -18.62 17.79 -11.11
C ILE A 416 -18.73 18.98 -10.17
N ASP A 417 -18.79 18.72 -8.85
CA ASP A 417 -18.73 19.77 -7.83
C ASP A 417 -17.42 20.59 -7.96
N ASP A 418 -17.52 21.88 -7.75
CA ASP A 418 -16.39 22.81 -7.76
C ASP A 418 -15.60 22.81 -6.42
N LYS A 419 -15.61 21.66 -5.73
CA LYS A 419 -15.00 21.44 -4.43
C LYS A 419 -13.78 20.50 -4.56
N ALA A 420 -12.65 20.90 -3.98
CA ALA A 420 -11.44 20.09 -3.94
C ALA A 420 -11.12 19.65 -2.50
N GLU A 421 -11.11 18.33 -2.26
CA GLU A 421 -10.75 17.76 -0.96
C GLU A 421 -9.26 17.93 -0.62
N ASN A 422 -8.95 18.00 0.68
CA ASN A 422 -7.60 17.98 1.22
C ASN A 422 -7.38 16.75 2.12
N LYS A 423 -6.29 16.01 1.87
CA LYS A 423 -5.90 14.81 2.63
C LYS A 423 -4.74 15.07 3.62
N GLY A 424 -4.50 16.33 4.00
CA GLY A 424 -3.49 16.75 4.99
C GLY A 424 -2.11 17.06 4.40
N THR A 425 -1.68 16.43 3.32
CA THR A 425 -0.32 16.59 2.76
C THR A 425 0.01 18.02 2.31
N GLY A 426 -0.98 18.76 1.78
CA GLY A 426 -0.82 20.17 1.42
C GLY A 426 -0.52 21.04 2.64
N ALA A 427 -1.26 20.86 3.74
CA ALA A 427 -1.05 21.58 4.99
C ALA A 427 0.35 21.29 5.58
N TRP A 428 0.78 20.02 5.60
CA TRP A 428 2.13 19.66 6.04
C TRP A 428 3.22 20.30 5.19
N GLY A 429 3.01 20.43 3.87
CA GLY A 429 3.94 21.12 2.97
C GLY A 429 4.11 22.60 3.34
N VAL A 430 3.02 23.31 3.65
CA VAL A 430 3.04 24.70 4.10
C VAL A 430 3.70 24.83 5.48
N ILE A 431 3.32 24.00 6.45
CA ILE A 431 3.93 23.98 7.79
C ILE A 431 5.44 23.77 7.67
N ASN A 432 5.88 22.79 6.90
CA ASN A 432 7.29 22.50 6.70
C ASN A 432 8.04 23.67 6.03
N SER A 433 7.41 24.38 5.09
CA SER A 433 8.04 25.55 4.46
C SER A 433 8.27 26.67 5.47
N ILE A 434 7.29 26.92 6.35
CA ILE A 434 7.40 27.89 7.44
C ILE A 434 8.47 27.48 8.45
N GLU A 435 8.48 26.23 8.92
CA GLU A 435 9.45 25.72 9.89
C GLU A 435 10.89 25.69 9.37
N ILE A 436 11.07 25.53 8.06
CA ILE A 436 12.38 25.56 7.41
C ILE A 436 12.80 26.99 7.06
N GLY A 437 11.85 27.93 7.03
CA GLY A 437 12.08 29.32 6.63
C GLY A 437 12.29 29.47 5.11
N VAL A 438 11.51 28.75 4.30
CA VAL A 438 11.63 28.73 2.84
C VAL A 438 10.28 29.07 2.23
N PRO A 439 10.19 30.09 1.35
CA PRO A 439 8.94 30.39 0.65
C PRO A 439 8.47 29.22 -0.22
N PHE A 440 7.17 28.91 -0.15
CA PHE A 440 6.48 28.01 -1.06
C PHE A 440 5.09 28.57 -1.39
N ASP A 441 5.11 29.81 -1.93
CA ASP A 441 3.92 30.63 -2.13
C ASP A 441 2.90 29.97 -3.05
N THR A 442 3.35 29.25 -4.08
CA THR A 442 2.47 28.52 -5.02
C THR A 442 1.69 27.41 -4.32
N LEU A 443 2.31 26.66 -3.41
CA LEU A 443 1.61 25.66 -2.59
C LEU A 443 0.64 26.33 -1.62
N THR A 444 1.08 27.37 -0.91
CA THR A 444 0.24 28.08 0.04
C THR A 444 -1.01 28.64 -0.62
N SER A 445 -0.84 29.34 -1.75
CA SER A 445 -1.96 29.88 -2.54
C SER A 445 -2.91 28.78 -3.03
N SER A 446 -2.40 27.68 -3.56
CA SER A 446 -3.24 26.57 -4.04
C SER A 446 -3.99 25.85 -2.92
N LEU A 447 -3.37 25.69 -1.74
CA LEU A 447 -4.01 25.11 -0.57
C LEU A 447 -5.14 26.01 -0.04
N MET A 448 -4.89 27.32 0.08
CA MET A 448 -5.92 28.26 0.53
C MET A 448 -7.09 28.30 -0.44
N PHE A 449 -6.83 28.21 -1.74
CA PHE A 449 -7.89 28.15 -2.74
C PHE A 449 -8.72 26.86 -2.66
N ARG A 450 -8.11 25.71 -2.27
CA ARG A 450 -8.86 24.48 -1.98
C ARG A 450 -9.78 24.63 -0.78
N TYR A 451 -9.33 25.27 0.29
CA TYR A 451 -10.20 25.58 1.43
C TYR A 451 -11.35 26.50 1.03
N LEU A 452 -11.06 27.54 0.24
CA LEU A 452 -12.10 28.43 -0.30
C LEU A 452 -13.11 27.64 -1.17
N SER A 453 -12.66 26.68 -1.98
CA SER A 453 -13.56 25.86 -2.79
C SER A 453 -14.54 25.04 -1.95
N SER A 454 -14.16 24.65 -0.74
CA SER A 454 -15.01 23.90 0.19
C SER A 454 -16.04 24.75 0.93
N MET A 455 -15.92 26.08 0.89
CA MET A 455 -16.82 27.05 1.53
C MET A 455 -17.98 27.38 0.57
N SER A 456 -18.75 26.37 0.14
CA SER A 456 -19.76 26.51 -0.91
C SER A 456 -20.87 27.50 -0.56
N ASP A 457 -21.36 27.47 0.69
CA ASP A 457 -22.45 28.32 1.15
C ASP A 457 -22.01 29.77 1.29
N GLU A 458 -20.82 30.01 1.89
CA GLU A 458 -20.24 31.35 2.01
C GLU A 458 -19.94 31.95 0.63
N ARG A 459 -19.42 31.15 -0.32
CA ARG A 459 -19.18 31.62 -1.70
C ARG A 459 -20.50 32.00 -2.38
N LYS A 460 -21.57 31.24 -2.19
CA LYS A 460 -22.90 31.54 -2.73
C LYS A 460 -23.47 32.85 -2.15
N ILE A 461 -23.37 33.02 -0.85
CA ILE A 461 -23.78 34.25 -0.17
C ILE A 461 -22.96 35.44 -0.69
N ALA A 462 -21.63 35.30 -0.73
CA ALA A 462 -20.73 36.35 -1.22
C ALA A 462 -21.04 36.75 -2.68
N SER A 463 -21.29 35.77 -3.55
CA SER A 463 -21.65 36.01 -4.95
C SER A 463 -22.92 36.89 -5.07
N ASN A 464 -23.95 36.58 -4.26
CA ASN A 464 -25.21 37.33 -4.25
C ASN A 464 -25.03 38.74 -3.63
N THR A 465 -24.13 38.86 -2.64
CA THR A 465 -23.92 40.12 -1.91
C THR A 465 -23.08 41.10 -2.71
N TYR A 466 -21.91 40.65 -3.20
CA TYR A 466 -20.94 41.53 -3.85
C TYR A 466 -21.22 41.74 -5.35
N GLN A 467 -21.92 40.82 -6.02
CA GLN A 467 -22.32 40.90 -7.44
C GLN A 467 -21.16 41.33 -8.37
N ILE A 468 -19.96 40.78 -8.16
CA ILE A 468 -18.79 41.10 -8.96
C ILE A 468 -19.02 40.60 -10.39
N ASN A 469 -19.05 41.53 -11.35
CA ASN A 469 -19.22 41.19 -12.76
C ASN A 469 -17.98 40.51 -13.34
N SER A 470 -18.17 39.41 -14.05
CA SER A 470 -17.15 38.76 -14.85
C SER A 470 -16.95 39.54 -16.17
N ASN A 471 -15.89 40.30 -16.23
CA ASN A 471 -15.55 41.04 -17.47
C ASN A 471 -15.03 40.09 -18.55
N LYS A 472 -15.27 40.43 -19.79
CA LYS A 472 -14.78 39.70 -20.97
C LYS A 472 -13.57 40.41 -21.55
N GLY A 473 -12.67 39.64 -22.18
CA GLY A 473 -11.48 40.17 -22.81
C GLY A 473 -10.95 39.27 -23.91
N THR A 474 -9.81 39.63 -24.43
CA THR A 474 -9.08 38.86 -25.43
C THR A 474 -7.61 38.79 -25.04
N ILE A 475 -6.97 37.65 -25.27
CA ILE A 475 -5.54 37.46 -25.11
C ILE A 475 -5.06 36.34 -26.05
N ASP A 476 -3.84 36.46 -26.55
CA ASP A 476 -3.25 35.41 -27.36
C ASP A 476 -2.97 34.16 -26.54
N LEU A 477 -3.41 32.99 -27.03
CA LEU A 477 -3.18 31.69 -26.40
C LEU A 477 -1.69 31.36 -26.22
N LYS A 478 -0.82 31.95 -27.05
CA LYS A 478 0.63 31.79 -26.87
C LYS A 478 1.11 32.49 -25.60
N ILE A 479 0.58 33.68 -25.29
CA ILE A 479 0.92 34.45 -24.09
C ILE A 479 0.46 33.66 -22.85
N ILE A 480 -0.75 33.08 -22.86
CA ILE A 480 -1.25 32.22 -21.78
C ILE A 480 -0.35 30.97 -21.60
N LYS A 481 0.05 30.33 -22.70
CA LYS A 481 0.96 29.17 -22.63
C LYS A 481 2.31 29.53 -22.03
N ASP A 482 2.88 30.65 -22.43
CA ASP A 482 4.18 31.13 -21.97
C ASP A 482 4.10 31.51 -20.48
N ALA A 483 3.01 32.14 -20.03
CA ALA A 483 2.71 32.41 -18.60
C ALA A 483 2.60 31.13 -17.78
N TYR A 484 1.84 30.14 -18.27
CA TYR A 484 1.74 28.82 -17.65
C TYR A 484 3.11 28.15 -17.52
N SER A 485 3.92 28.19 -18.57
CA SER A 485 5.28 27.64 -18.54
C SER A 485 6.15 28.32 -17.48
N ALA A 486 6.08 29.65 -17.35
CA ALA A 486 6.83 30.41 -16.36
C ALA A 486 6.41 30.03 -14.93
N ALA A 487 5.12 30.05 -14.63
CA ALA A 487 4.57 29.74 -13.31
C ALA A 487 4.89 28.28 -12.89
N ARG A 488 4.84 27.32 -13.82
CA ARG A 488 5.25 25.94 -13.56
C ARG A 488 6.72 25.82 -13.18
N ILE A 489 7.61 26.48 -13.91
CA ILE A 489 9.06 26.47 -13.61
C ILE A 489 9.29 27.04 -12.21
N ILE A 490 8.60 28.11 -11.83
CA ILE A 490 8.69 28.72 -10.51
C ILE A 490 8.17 27.75 -9.44
N ASN A 491 7.00 27.15 -9.64
CA ASN A 491 6.41 26.18 -8.72
C ASN A 491 7.35 24.97 -8.42
N HIS A 492 7.94 24.38 -9.45
CA HIS A 492 8.93 23.31 -9.30
C HIS A 492 10.19 23.79 -8.60
N GLY A 493 10.68 24.97 -8.99
CA GLY A 493 11.87 25.56 -8.38
C GLY A 493 11.72 25.82 -6.89
N LEU A 494 10.54 26.26 -6.44
CA LEU A 494 10.21 26.43 -5.01
C LEU A 494 10.19 25.09 -4.28
N GLY A 495 9.55 24.08 -4.84
CA GLY A 495 9.54 22.74 -4.28
C GLY A 495 10.95 22.15 -4.15
N PHE A 496 11.77 22.22 -5.19
CA PHE A 496 13.17 21.74 -5.13
C PHE A 496 14.03 22.56 -4.16
N ASN A 497 13.78 23.87 -4.01
CA ASN A 497 14.45 24.68 -3.01
C ASN A 497 14.09 24.21 -1.58
N LEU A 498 12.84 23.92 -1.32
CA LEU A 498 12.41 23.37 -0.02
C LEU A 498 13.10 22.03 0.25
N LEU A 499 13.19 21.11 -0.73
CA LEU A 499 13.94 19.86 -0.59
C LEU A 499 15.42 20.08 -0.29
N GLN A 500 16.05 21.05 -0.96
CA GLN A 500 17.46 21.40 -0.75
C GLN A 500 17.71 21.89 0.68
N LYS A 501 16.87 22.78 1.18
CA LYS A 501 17.00 23.32 2.55
C LYS A 501 16.66 22.28 3.61
N ALA A 502 15.64 21.46 3.39
CA ALA A 502 15.31 20.32 4.25
C ALA A 502 16.47 19.32 4.33
N SER A 503 17.10 19.02 3.19
CA SER A 503 18.25 18.10 3.12
C SER A 503 19.40 18.57 4.03
N ILE A 504 19.66 19.89 4.08
CA ILE A 504 20.67 20.49 4.95
C ILE A 504 20.22 20.43 6.41
N LYS A 505 18.98 20.90 6.71
CA LYS A 505 18.42 20.98 8.07
C LYS A 505 18.38 19.62 8.77
N TYR A 506 17.94 18.60 8.04
CA TYR A 506 17.76 17.23 8.57
C TYR A 506 18.92 16.29 8.27
N LYS A 507 19.97 16.74 7.58
CA LYS A 507 21.18 15.96 7.22
C LYS A 507 20.86 14.71 6.38
N TRP A 508 19.87 14.79 5.46
CA TRP A 508 19.45 13.64 4.65
C TRP A 508 20.34 13.38 3.43
N ASN A 509 21.14 14.35 3.00
CA ASN A 509 21.97 14.26 1.79
C ASN A 509 21.16 13.91 0.53
N LEU A 510 19.99 14.55 0.35
CA LEU A 510 19.11 14.30 -0.79
C LEU A 510 19.82 14.55 -2.12
N ASN A 511 19.74 13.57 -3.02
CA ASN A 511 20.14 13.74 -4.41
C ASN A 511 18.94 14.30 -5.21
N LEU A 512 18.87 15.61 -5.40
CA LEU A 512 17.74 16.27 -6.07
C LEU A 512 17.63 15.86 -7.55
N SER A 513 18.73 15.59 -8.23
CA SER A 513 18.75 15.07 -9.61
C SER A 513 18.09 13.68 -9.67
N GLU A 514 18.38 12.82 -8.71
CA GLU A 514 17.77 11.49 -8.60
C GLU A 514 16.28 11.58 -8.24
N ILE A 515 15.88 12.51 -7.36
CA ILE A 515 14.48 12.79 -7.06
C ILE A 515 13.74 13.22 -8.34
N SER A 516 14.33 14.11 -9.14
CA SER A 516 13.76 14.50 -10.43
C SER A 516 13.63 13.30 -11.38
N ARG A 517 14.63 12.43 -11.44
CA ARG A 517 14.62 11.22 -12.28
C ARG A 517 13.44 10.29 -11.93
N ILE A 518 13.26 9.97 -10.65
CA ILE A 518 12.16 9.07 -10.25
C ILE A 518 10.78 9.72 -10.45
N TRP A 519 10.69 11.03 -10.67
CA TRP A 519 9.46 11.74 -10.99
C TRP A 519 9.19 11.89 -12.49
N THR A 520 10.07 11.36 -13.35
CA THR A 520 9.86 11.43 -14.82
C THR A 520 8.78 10.48 -15.31
N ASN A 521 8.52 9.37 -14.60
CA ASN A 521 7.43 8.45 -14.90
C ASN A 521 6.79 7.87 -13.63
N GLY A 522 5.62 7.25 -13.78
CA GLY A 522 4.89 6.62 -12.67
C GLY A 522 4.35 7.59 -11.61
N CYS A 523 4.47 8.90 -11.78
CA CYS A 523 3.97 9.90 -10.84
C CYS A 523 3.02 10.91 -11.50
N ILE A 524 2.30 11.67 -10.66
CA ILE A 524 1.28 12.63 -11.13
C ILE A 524 1.93 13.87 -11.79
N ILE A 525 3.11 14.30 -11.34
CA ILE A 525 3.81 15.49 -11.87
C ILE A 525 4.82 15.17 -12.98
N ARG A 526 4.74 13.96 -13.56
CA ARG A 526 5.60 13.59 -14.69
C ARG A 526 5.41 14.52 -15.88
N SER A 527 6.51 14.99 -16.43
CA SER A 527 6.50 16.00 -17.48
C SER A 527 7.84 16.10 -18.21
N LYS A 528 7.86 16.75 -19.37
CA LYS A 528 9.13 17.13 -20.04
C LYS A 528 10.00 18.02 -19.15
N LEU A 529 9.39 18.95 -18.41
CA LEU A 529 10.10 19.81 -17.47
C LEU A 529 10.87 19.01 -16.41
N MET A 530 10.35 17.85 -15.99
CA MET A 530 11.02 16.99 -15.00
C MET A 530 12.34 16.43 -15.55
N ASN A 531 12.40 16.10 -16.84
CA ASN A 531 13.65 15.68 -17.48
C ASN A 531 14.69 16.82 -17.52
N ASP A 532 14.26 18.08 -17.74
CA ASP A 532 15.14 19.24 -17.71
C ASP A 532 15.76 19.42 -16.32
N TRP A 533 14.98 19.19 -15.24
CA TRP A 533 15.44 19.32 -13.86
C TRP A 533 16.54 18.32 -13.48
N ILE A 534 16.61 17.13 -14.08
CA ILE A 534 17.68 16.14 -13.83
C ILE A 534 19.05 16.78 -14.01
N GLY A 535 19.29 17.38 -15.18
CA GLY A 535 20.56 18.03 -15.49
C GLY A 535 20.84 19.32 -14.71
N ILE A 536 19.77 20.09 -14.41
CA ILE A 536 19.87 21.32 -13.62
C ILE A 536 20.30 21.01 -12.20
N LEU A 537 19.68 20.03 -11.57
CA LEU A 537 19.88 19.66 -10.15
C LEU A 537 21.11 18.78 -9.91
N SER A 538 21.80 18.31 -10.96
CA SER A 538 23.07 17.60 -10.81
C SER A 538 24.21 18.50 -10.32
N LYS A 539 24.07 19.82 -10.44
CA LYS A 539 25.08 20.81 -10.07
C LYS A 539 25.03 21.05 -8.54
N LYS A 540 25.97 20.45 -7.80
CA LYS A 540 26.01 20.49 -6.32
C LYS A 540 26.18 21.90 -5.72
N SER A 541 26.77 22.85 -6.45
CA SER A 541 27.02 24.22 -5.98
C SER A 541 25.84 25.18 -6.17
N LEU A 542 24.68 24.70 -6.57
CA LEU A 542 23.53 25.54 -6.87
C LEU A 542 22.90 26.08 -5.57
N LYS A 543 22.93 27.40 -5.36
CA LYS A 543 22.37 28.06 -4.17
C LYS A 543 20.83 28.02 -4.14
N HIS A 544 20.21 28.14 -5.31
CA HIS A 544 18.77 28.09 -5.51
C HIS A 544 18.44 27.54 -6.91
N PRO A 545 17.50 26.59 -7.07
CA PRO A 545 17.20 25.97 -8.37
C PRO A 545 16.85 26.97 -9.49
N LEU A 546 16.13 28.06 -9.16
CA LEU A 546 15.76 29.10 -10.13
C LEU A 546 16.94 29.98 -10.59
N LEU A 547 18.11 29.91 -9.94
CA LEU A 547 19.31 30.65 -10.33
C LEU A 547 20.21 29.88 -11.31
N HIS A 548 19.82 28.69 -11.72
CA HIS A 548 20.56 27.98 -12.76
C HIS A 548 20.45 28.69 -14.12
N GLU A 549 21.55 28.85 -14.83
CA GLU A 549 21.65 29.65 -16.06
C GLU A 549 20.57 29.34 -17.13
N LYS A 550 20.29 28.03 -17.34
CA LYS A 550 19.23 27.60 -18.26
C LYS A 550 17.83 28.07 -17.80
N ILE A 551 17.56 28.02 -16.50
CA ILE A 551 16.29 28.48 -15.94
C ILE A 551 16.18 30.00 -16.02
N VAL A 552 17.23 30.72 -15.66
CA VAL A 552 17.29 32.19 -15.77
C VAL A 552 17.03 32.64 -17.21
N LYS A 553 17.70 32.02 -18.19
CA LYS A 553 17.48 32.32 -19.61
C LYS A 553 16.03 32.06 -20.04
N LYS A 554 15.45 30.94 -19.60
CA LYS A 554 14.07 30.57 -19.96
C LYS A 554 13.06 31.50 -19.30
N LEU A 555 13.21 31.79 -18.01
CA LEU A 555 12.31 32.69 -17.26
C LEU A 555 12.38 34.14 -17.79
N LYS A 556 13.58 34.70 -18.06
CA LYS A 556 13.70 36.04 -18.68
C LYS A 556 12.85 36.19 -19.95
N LYS A 557 12.71 35.13 -20.74
CA LYS A 557 11.88 35.13 -21.96
C LYS A 557 10.39 35.01 -21.65
N LEU A 558 9.99 34.27 -20.62
CA LEU A 558 8.60 33.90 -20.32
C LEU A 558 7.90 34.88 -19.37
N LEU A 559 8.67 35.57 -18.52
CA LEU A 559 8.13 36.47 -17.50
C LEU A 559 7.27 37.62 -18.01
N PRO A 560 7.56 38.27 -19.16
CA PRO A 560 6.66 39.29 -19.70
C PRO A 560 5.24 38.74 -19.90
N SER A 561 5.12 37.52 -20.43
CA SER A 561 3.84 36.86 -20.63
C SER A 561 3.13 36.55 -19.30
N LEU A 562 3.86 36.12 -18.27
CA LEU A 562 3.28 35.91 -16.95
C LEU A 562 2.74 37.21 -16.34
N SER A 563 3.49 38.31 -16.45
CA SER A 563 3.06 39.64 -15.97
C SER A 563 1.81 40.13 -16.72
N GLU A 564 1.79 39.97 -18.04
CA GLU A 564 0.65 40.34 -18.90
C GLU A 564 -0.61 39.57 -18.54
N VAL A 565 -0.54 38.22 -18.43
CA VAL A 565 -1.70 37.38 -18.08
C VAL A 565 -2.25 37.73 -16.72
N VAL A 566 -1.39 37.90 -15.68
CA VAL A 566 -1.82 38.28 -14.33
C VAL A 566 -2.50 39.66 -14.35
N SER A 567 -1.92 40.65 -15.07
CA SER A 567 -2.52 41.98 -15.20
C SER A 567 -3.90 41.93 -15.86
N ILE A 568 -4.03 41.14 -16.93
CA ILE A 568 -5.31 40.97 -17.64
C ILE A 568 -6.33 40.25 -16.74
N ALA A 569 -5.94 39.19 -16.06
CA ALA A 569 -6.82 38.45 -15.14
C ALA A 569 -7.42 39.39 -14.06
N ILE A 570 -6.60 40.26 -13.45
CA ILE A 570 -7.05 41.24 -12.46
C ILE A 570 -8.07 42.23 -13.10
N LYS A 571 -7.78 42.78 -14.30
CA LYS A 571 -8.69 43.70 -15.02
C LYS A 571 -10.02 43.04 -15.37
N LEU A 572 -10.01 41.72 -15.59
CA LEU A 572 -11.21 40.95 -15.91
C LEU A 572 -11.97 40.46 -14.67
N ASN A 573 -11.54 40.83 -13.47
CA ASN A 573 -12.07 40.29 -12.18
C ASN A 573 -11.93 38.76 -12.07
N CYS A 574 -10.88 38.21 -12.66
CA CYS A 574 -10.58 36.76 -12.63
C CYS A 574 -9.56 36.46 -11.51
N GLY A 575 -9.96 35.65 -10.54
CA GLY A 575 -9.04 35.19 -9.50
C GLY A 575 -7.91 34.32 -10.07
N PHE A 576 -6.66 34.71 -9.82
CA PHE A 576 -5.47 34.07 -10.38
C PHE A 576 -4.37 33.86 -9.32
N PRO A 577 -4.67 33.17 -8.20
CA PRO A 577 -3.83 33.17 -7.00
C PRO A 577 -2.44 32.57 -7.23
N VAL A 578 -2.29 31.46 -7.94
CA VAL A 578 -0.99 30.78 -8.09
C VAL A 578 -0.12 31.44 -9.17
N HIS A 579 -0.69 31.91 -10.29
CA HIS A 579 0.09 32.72 -11.24
C HIS A 579 0.55 34.03 -10.59
N SER A 580 -0.33 34.69 -9.81
CA SER A 580 0.01 35.94 -9.10
C SER A 580 1.10 35.72 -8.06
N SER A 581 1.00 34.66 -7.23
CA SER A 581 2.04 34.36 -6.24
C SER A 581 3.37 33.97 -6.90
N SER A 582 3.34 33.25 -8.02
CA SER A 582 4.54 32.96 -8.82
C SER A 582 5.22 34.23 -9.33
N LEU A 583 4.43 35.18 -9.87
CA LEU A 583 4.94 36.46 -10.35
C LEU A 583 5.52 37.29 -9.20
N ASN A 584 4.78 37.44 -8.11
CA ASN A 584 5.20 38.21 -6.94
C ASN A 584 6.49 37.66 -6.33
N PHE A 585 6.60 36.35 -6.13
CA PHE A 585 7.82 35.71 -5.68
C PHE A 585 9.00 36.07 -6.58
N PHE A 586 8.82 35.91 -7.90
CA PHE A 586 9.91 36.11 -8.86
C PHE A 586 10.35 37.59 -8.92
N LEU A 587 9.43 38.53 -8.87
CA LEU A 587 9.74 39.97 -8.88
C LEU A 587 10.46 40.39 -7.60
N SER A 588 10.16 39.74 -6.46
CA SER A 588 10.79 40.03 -5.16
C SER A 588 12.16 39.39 -5.00
N LEU A 589 12.44 38.28 -5.67
CA LEU A 589 13.70 37.51 -5.52
C LEU A 589 14.97 38.33 -5.85
N PRO A 590 15.03 39.19 -6.90
CA PRO A 590 16.23 39.96 -7.24
C PRO A 590 16.34 41.32 -6.52
N ILE A 591 15.43 41.65 -5.60
CA ILE A 591 15.46 42.97 -4.94
C ILE A 591 16.56 43.00 -3.88
N ASN A 592 17.56 43.89 -4.05
CA ASN A 592 18.66 44.03 -3.10
C ASN A 592 18.25 44.68 -1.76
N HIS A 593 17.12 45.38 -1.71
CA HIS A 593 16.54 46.01 -0.54
C HIS A 593 15.07 45.64 -0.42
N CYS A 594 14.78 44.44 0.10
CA CYS A 594 13.40 44.03 0.39
C CYS A 594 12.80 44.96 1.42
N HIS A 595 11.86 45.82 1.01
CA HIS A 595 10.95 46.63 1.80
C HIS A 595 11.42 46.90 3.24
N ARG A 596 12.25 47.94 3.42
CA ARG A 596 12.57 48.46 4.75
C ARG A 596 11.37 49.17 5.32
#